data_d2613fa00e7b72ae837e9eb245dc9220
#
_entry.id   d2613fa00e7b72ae837e9eb245dc9220
#
_cell.length_a   1.000
_cell.length_b   1.000
_cell.length_c   1.000
_cell.angle_alpha   90.00
_cell.angle_beta   90.00
_cell.angle_gamma   90.00
#
_symmetry.space_group_name_H-M   'P 1'
#
loop_
_entity.id
_entity.type
_entity.pdbx_description
1 polymer ?
#
loop_
_entity_poly.entity_id
_entity_poly.type
_entity_poly.pdbx_seq_one_letter_code
_entity_poly.pdbx_strand_id
1 'polypeptide(L)'
;MTTSPSATDRRVITLPVEPGLICLRGLSPRRLRFEVEYGLERGTTANSFLFQPGASGGAPVLVHPPGASFADPFLEQLALLVPADAPLKVVVGHVNPNRVALLKRLATGWPATVLVASNPGAQVLAELWDQQRPGPGGEAASPPDPVPLPTIEVVKQETSRTLADGHVLTLLPTPTPRWPGGLIAFEATTGLLMSGKFFAAHLCTEDFAEANRTSTEEDRRYYYDCLMAPMAR
;
A
#
# COMPACT_ATOMS: atom_id res chain seq x y z
N MET A 1 14.72 31.32 -0.05
CA MET A 1 14.21 30.61 -1.22
C MET A 1 14.18 29.13 -0.89
N THR A 2 13.05 28.61 -0.44
CA THR A 2 12.86 27.19 -0.16
C THR A 2 12.42 26.52 -1.45
N THR A 3 13.37 25.87 -2.11
CA THR A 3 13.05 25.02 -3.27
C THR A 3 12.08 23.93 -2.84
N SER A 4 10.92 23.84 -3.46
CA SER A 4 10.00 22.71 -3.31
C SER A 4 10.78 21.41 -3.55
N PRO A 5 10.61 20.37 -2.71
CA PRO A 5 11.33 19.12 -2.88
C PRO A 5 11.00 18.54 -4.26
N SER A 6 12.02 18.38 -5.07
CA SER A 6 11.95 17.73 -6.38
C SER A 6 11.37 16.32 -6.20
N ALA A 7 10.52 15.87 -7.14
CA ALA A 7 10.02 14.50 -7.22
C ALA A 7 11.15 13.44 -7.29
N THR A 8 12.38 13.86 -7.50
CA THR A 8 13.58 13.04 -7.73
C THR A 8 14.12 12.31 -6.51
N ASP A 9 13.63 12.56 -5.29
CA ASP A 9 14.17 11.92 -4.08
C ASP A 9 13.42 10.64 -3.67
N ARG A 10 12.31 10.31 -4.35
CA ARG A 10 11.54 9.11 -4.04
C ARG A 10 11.93 7.99 -4.97
N ARG A 11 12.19 6.84 -4.38
CA ARG A 11 12.52 5.64 -5.13
C ARG A 11 11.81 4.43 -4.54
N VAL A 12 11.71 3.37 -5.32
CA VAL A 12 11.25 2.06 -4.85
C VAL A 12 12.36 1.05 -5.11
N ILE A 13 12.69 0.29 -4.09
CA ILE A 13 13.63 -0.83 -4.18
C ILE A 13 12.88 -2.14 -4.00
N THR A 14 13.40 -3.19 -4.59
CA THR A 14 12.87 -4.55 -4.45
C THR A 14 13.76 -5.35 -3.52
N LEU A 15 13.18 -5.93 -2.49
CA LEU A 15 13.87 -6.73 -1.48
C LEU A 15 13.26 -8.13 -1.46
N PRO A 16 14.02 -9.19 -1.75
CA PRO A 16 13.54 -10.54 -1.57
C PRO A 16 13.29 -10.80 -0.07
N VAL A 17 12.13 -11.36 0.24
CA VAL A 17 11.74 -11.73 1.62
C VAL A 17 11.87 -13.22 1.79
N GLU A 18 11.22 -13.98 0.88
CA GLU A 18 11.24 -15.43 0.81
C GLU A 18 11.10 -15.86 -0.68
N PRO A 19 11.33 -17.10 -1.02
CA PRO A 19 11.04 -17.58 -2.36
C PRO A 19 9.60 -17.26 -2.78
N GLY A 20 9.42 -16.57 -3.91
CA GLY A 20 8.09 -16.12 -4.37
C GLY A 20 7.54 -14.89 -3.68
N LEU A 21 8.17 -14.35 -2.63
CA LEU A 21 7.71 -13.17 -1.91
C LEU A 21 8.74 -12.04 -1.95
N ILE A 22 8.32 -10.89 -2.51
CA ILE A 22 9.14 -9.70 -2.69
C ILE A 22 8.50 -8.52 -1.96
N CYS A 23 9.30 -7.74 -1.24
CA CYS A 23 8.90 -6.44 -0.74
C CYS A 23 9.31 -5.34 -1.73
N LEU A 24 8.33 -4.61 -2.27
CA LEU A 24 8.54 -3.34 -2.96
C LEU A 24 8.53 -2.24 -1.90
N ARG A 25 9.70 -1.71 -1.59
CA ARG A 25 9.91 -0.74 -0.52
C ARG A 25 10.08 0.65 -1.07
N GLY A 26 9.08 1.49 -0.90
CA GLY A 26 9.12 2.90 -1.23
C GLY A 26 9.92 3.67 -0.19
N LEU A 27 10.88 4.48 -0.64
CA LEU A 27 11.78 5.29 0.18
C LEU A 27 11.54 6.77 -0.11
N SER A 28 11.28 7.54 0.94
CA SER A 28 11.21 9.01 0.90
C SER A 28 12.04 9.57 2.05
N PRO A 29 13.33 9.91 1.81
CA PRO A 29 14.24 10.35 2.86
C PRO A 29 13.91 11.75 3.38
N ARG A 30 13.22 12.55 2.58
CA ARG A 30 12.80 13.88 3.01
C ARG A 30 11.42 13.84 3.64
N ARG A 31 11.21 14.77 4.57
CA ARG A 31 9.93 14.98 5.26
C ARG A 31 8.77 15.05 4.27
N LEU A 32 7.84 14.10 4.37
CA LEU A 32 6.55 14.15 3.71
C LEU A 32 5.51 14.64 4.70
N ARG A 33 4.77 15.66 4.32
CA ARG A 33 3.59 16.07 5.07
C ARG A 33 2.45 15.12 4.73
N PHE A 34 2.35 14.03 5.48
CA PHE A 34 1.31 13.01 5.24
C PHE A 34 -0.05 13.45 5.76
N GLU A 35 -0.06 14.10 6.89
CA GLU A 35 -1.24 14.52 7.60
C GLU A 35 -0.94 15.87 8.27
N VAL A 36 -2.02 16.61 8.56
CA VAL A 36 -1.88 17.98 9.08
C VAL A 36 -1.27 18.00 10.49
N GLU A 37 -1.48 16.90 11.23
CA GLU A 37 -1.19 16.84 12.67
C GLU A 37 0.29 16.66 12.99
N TYR A 38 1.06 16.01 12.09
CA TYR A 38 2.49 15.93 12.32
C TYR A 38 3.33 15.86 11.06
N GLY A 39 4.53 16.32 11.17
CA GLY A 39 5.49 16.26 10.10
C GLY A 39 6.54 15.19 10.35
N LEU A 40 6.99 14.57 9.29
CA LEU A 40 7.97 13.50 9.30
C LEU A 40 9.38 14.10 9.20
N GLU A 41 10.17 13.93 10.24
CA GLU A 41 11.54 14.46 10.28
C GLU A 41 12.56 13.50 9.65
N ARG A 42 12.33 12.21 9.83
CA ARG A 42 13.21 11.13 9.36
C ARG A 42 12.72 10.45 8.06
N GLY A 43 11.84 11.12 7.33
CA GLY A 43 11.25 10.58 6.12
C GLY A 43 10.25 9.47 6.39
N THR A 44 10.01 8.62 5.40
CA THR A 44 9.11 7.49 5.53
C THR A 44 9.45 6.37 4.56
N THR A 45 9.00 5.16 4.89
CA THR A 45 8.94 4.02 3.98
C THR A 45 7.50 3.62 3.73
N ALA A 46 7.25 3.02 2.57
CA ALA A 46 5.98 2.35 2.25
C ALA A 46 6.29 0.94 1.76
N ASN A 47 5.89 -0.06 2.53
CA ASN A 47 6.10 -1.46 2.18
C ASN A 47 4.88 -2.02 1.49
N SER A 48 5.10 -2.63 0.32
CA SER A 48 4.13 -3.42 -0.41
C SER A 48 4.73 -4.80 -0.66
N PHE A 49 3.91 -5.83 -0.56
CA PHE A 49 4.39 -7.21 -0.68
C PHE A 49 3.78 -7.87 -1.91
N LEU A 50 4.62 -8.42 -2.76
CA LEU A 50 4.21 -9.10 -3.98
C LEU A 50 4.49 -10.60 -3.83
N PHE A 51 3.43 -11.39 -3.83
CA PHE A 51 3.48 -12.83 -4.00
C PHE A 51 3.45 -13.14 -5.49
N GLN A 52 4.53 -13.72 -5.98
CA GLN A 52 4.64 -14.13 -7.37
C GLN A 52 4.03 -15.53 -7.57
N PRO A 53 3.38 -15.78 -8.70
CA PRO A 53 2.90 -17.13 -8.98
C PRO A 53 4.08 -18.09 -9.09
N GLY A 54 3.95 -19.25 -8.47
CA GLY A 54 4.91 -20.34 -8.63
C GLY A 54 4.87 -20.99 -10.02
N ALA A 55 5.62 -22.06 -10.22
CA ALA A 55 5.67 -22.79 -11.49
C ALA A 55 4.30 -23.34 -11.95
N SER A 56 3.35 -23.52 -11.05
CA SER A 56 1.97 -23.95 -11.35
C SER A 56 1.11 -22.84 -11.96
N GLY A 57 1.62 -21.62 -12.10
CA GLY A 57 0.88 -20.46 -12.57
C GLY A 57 -0.04 -19.87 -11.48
N GLY A 58 -0.85 -18.92 -11.86
CA GLY A 58 -1.81 -18.24 -10.98
C GLY A 58 -1.70 -16.71 -11.05
N ALA A 59 -2.55 -16.01 -10.31
CA ALA A 59 -2.51 -14.56 -10.25
C ALA A 59 -1.47 -14.10 -9.22
N PRO A 60 -0.54 -13.20 -9.57
CA PRO A 60 0.26 -12.51 -8.55
C PRO A 60 -0.66 -11.74 -7.59
N VAL A 61 -0.25 -11.70 -6.32
CA VAL A 61 -1.01 -11.01 -5.26
C VAL A 61 -0.15 -9.89 -4.69
N LEU A 62 -0.61 -8.65 -4.87
CA LEU A 62 0.01 -7.45 -4.33
C LEU A 62 -0.70 -7.02 -3.05
N VAL A 63 0.02 -6.96 -1.94
CA VAL A 63 -0.52 -6.56 -0.65
C VAL A 63 -0.06 -5.14 -0.30
N HIS A 64 -1.00 -4.27 0.07
CA HIS A 64 -0.79 -2.92 0.58
C HIS A 64 0.01 -2.00 -0.36
N PRO A 65 -0.45 -1.77 -1.62
CA PRO A 65 0.21 -0.81 -2.49
C PRO A 65 0.33 0.57 -1.84
N PRO A 66 1.35 1.40 -2.17
CA PRO A 66 1.56 2.69 -1.53
C PRO A 66 0.52 3.73 -1.97
N GLY A 67 0.66 4.98 -1.53
CA GLY A 67 -0.13 6.11 -2.04
C GLY A 67 0.45 6.70 -3.33
N ALA A 68 -0.29 7.63 -3.96
CA ALA A 68 0.07 8.28 -5.21
C ALA A 68 1.44 8.99 -5.19
N SER A 69 1.93 9.36 -4.01
CA SER A 69 3.27 9.97 -3.87
C SER A 69 4.42 9.07 -4.30
N PHE A 70 4.20 7.77 -4.41
CA PHE A 70 5.18 6.78 -4.89
C PHE A 70 4.78 6.18 -6.24
N ALA A 71 3.74 6.71 -6.91
CA ALA A 71 3.13 6.03 -8.05
C ALA A 71 4.11 5.71 -9.17
N ASP A 72 4.88 6.70 -9.66
CA ASP A 72 5.79 6.47 -10.79
C ASP A 72 6.84 5.40 -10.48
N PRO A 73 7.71 5.55 -9.48
CA PRO A 73 8.74 4.56 -9.20
C PRO A 73 8.16 3.21 -8.75
N PHE A 74 6.96 3.18 -8.19
CA PHE A 74 6.31 1.94 -7.79
C PHE A 74 5.81 1.14 -9.00
N LEU A 75 5.14 1.81 -9.93
CA LEU A 75 4.62 1.17 -11.14
C LEU A 75 5.75 0.71 -12.07
N GLU A 76 6.83 1.48 -12.17
CA GLU A 76 8.03 1.08 -12.89
C GLU A 76 8.62 -0.23 -12.33
N GLN A 77 8.79 -0.33 -11.01
CA GLN A 77 9.32 -1.53 -10.38
C GLN A 77 8.34 -2.72 -10.49
N LEU A 78 7.03 -2.47 -10.35
CA LEU A 78 6.03 -3.52 -10.48
C LEU A 78 5.99 -4.08 -11.90
N ALA A 79 6.13 -3.24 -12.93
CA ALA A 79 6.14 -3.66 -14.34
C ALA A 79 7.34 -4.56 -14.71
N LEU A 80 8.43 -4.50 -13.95
CA LEU A 80 9.56 -5.42 -14.11
C LEU A 80 9.27 -6.83 -13.53
N LEU A 81 8.28 -6.94 -12.64
CA LEU A 81 7.98 -8.15 -11.89
C LEU A 81 6.68 -8.83 -12.32
N VAL A 82 5.74 -8.07 -12.87
CA VAL A 82 4.40 -8.54 -13.22
C VAL A 82 4.09 -8.15 -14.66
N PRO A 83 3.89 -9.12 -15.58
CA PRO A 83 3.46 -8.84 -16.95
C PRO A 83 2.14 -8.05 -17.00
N ALA A 84 1.99 -7.16 -17.98
CA ALA A 84 0.81 -6.29 -18.09
C ALA A 84 -0.50 -7.03 -18.34
N ASP A 85 -0.44 -8.24 -18.90
CA ASP A 85 -1.59 -9.12 -19.14
C ASP A 85 -1.92 -10.04 -17.96
N ALA A 86 -1.09 -10.04 -16.91
CA ALA A 86 -1.31 -10.88 -15.74
C ALA A 86 -2.57 -10.44 -14.96
N PRO A 87 -3.38 -11.39 -14.45
CA PRO A 87 -4.54 -11.11 -13.62
C PRO A 87 -4.11 -10.73 -12.20
N LEU A 88 -3.75 -9.46 -11.98
CA LEU A 88 -3.22 -8.98 -10.71
C LEU A 88 -4.31 -8.90 -9.63
N LYS A 89 -4.11 -9.55 -8.49
CA LYS A 89 -4.94 -9.34 -7.27
C LYS A 89 -4.27 -8.32 -6.36
N VAL A 90 -5.06 -7.35 -5.87
CA VAL A 90 -4.54 -6.25 -5.03
C VAL A 90 -5.28 -6.19 -3.70
N VAL A 91 -4.61 -6.55 -2.62
CA VAL A 91 -5.14 -6.44 -1.24
C VAL A 91 -4.96 -5.01 -0.75
N VAL A 92 -6.07 -4.32 -0.51
CA VAL A 92 -6.11 -2.91 -0.12
C VAL A 92 -6.19 -2.79 1.39
N GLY A 93 -5.07 -2.47 2.05
CA GLY A 93 -4.98 -2.40 3.50
C GLY A 93 -5.71 -1.22 4.16
N HIS A 94 -5.96 -0.15 3.43
CA HIS A 94 -6.83 0.97 3.79
C HIS A 94 -7.10 1.84 2.58
N VAL A 95 -8.17 2.61 2.63
CA VAL A 95 -8.64 3.44 1.52
C VAL A 95 -8.55 4.93 1.87
N ASN A 96 -7.99 5.71 0.95
CA ASN A 96 -8.03 7.16 0.95
C ASN A 96 -7.84 7.68 -0.49
N PRO A 97 -8.10 8.97 -0.79
CA PRO A 97 -7.98 9.50 -2.13
C PRO A 97 -6.62 9.28 -2.80
N ASN A 98 -5.51 9.42 -2.04
CA ASN A 98 -4.15 9.18 -2.57
C ASN A 98 -3.94 7.73 -2.99
N ARG A 99 -4.52 6.78 -2.26
CA ARG A 99 -4.43 5.37 -2.62
C ARG A 99 -5.29 5.04 -3.81
N VAL A 100 -6.52 5.58 -3.87
CA VAL A 100 -7.41 5.40 -5.02
C VAL A 100 -6.76 5.91 -6.31
N ALA A 101 -6.05 7.04 -6.26
CA ALA A 101 -5.31 7.55 -7.42
C ALA A 101 -4.26 6.56 -7.95
N LEU A 102 -3.52 5.87 -7.07
CA LEU A 102 -2.61 4.81 -7.49
C LEU A 102 -3.37 3.59 -8.02
N LEU A 103 -4.44 3.16 -7.34
CA LEU A 103 -5.24 2.00 -7.76
C LEU A 103 -5.84 2.18 -9.16
N LYS A 104 -6.26 3.39 -9.52
CA LYS A 104 -6.70 3.72 -10.88
C LYS A 104 -5.58 3.49 -11.90
N ARG A 105 -4.37 3.94 -11.60
CA ARG A 105 -3.20 3.73 -12.47
C ARG A 105 -2.84 2.24 -12.56
N LEU A 106 -2.95 1.49 -11.46
CA LEU A 106 -2.78 0.03 -11.46
C LEU A 106 -3.80 -0.64 -12.39
N ALA A 107 -5.08 -0.28 -12.27
CA ALA A 107 -6.14 -0.84 -13.12
C ALA A 107 -5.97 -0.49 -14.60
N THR A 108 -5.34 0.66 -14.92
CA THR A 108 -4.98 1.01 -16.29
C THR A 108 -3.82 0.16 -16.81
N GLY A 109 -2.78 -0.04 -16.00
CA GLY A 109 -1.59 -0.83 -16.39
C GLY A 109 -1.83 -2.35 -16.40
N TRP A 110 -2.75 -2.82 -15.57
CA TRP A 110 -3.17 -4.23 -15.46
C TRP A 110 -4.69 -4.32 -15.52
N PRO A 111 -5.29 -4.34 -16.71
CA PRO A 111 -6.76 -4.30 -16.87
C PRO A 111 -7.51 -5.46 -16.23
N ALA A 112 -6.87 -6.61 -16.02
CA ALA A 112 -7.43 -7.76 -15.32
C ALA A 112 -7.25 -7.70 -13.79
N THR A 113 -7.05 -6.49 -13.23
CA THR A 113 -6.93 -6.29 -11.78
C THR A 113 -8.23 -6.62 -11.06
N VAL A 114 -8.08 -7.34 -9.93
CA VAL A 114 -9.14 -7.57 -8.95
C VAL A 114 -8.70 -6.95 -7.63
N LEU A 115 -9.52 -6.07 -7.05
CA LEU A 115 -9.26 -5.49 -5.73
C LEU A 115 -9.81 -6.42 -4.64
N VAL A 116 -9.09 -6.57 -3.54
CA VAL A 116 -9.53 -7.31 -2.35
C VAL A 116 -9.57 -6.32 -1.20
N ALA A 117 -10.74 -6.11 -0.62
CA ALA A 117 -10.94 -5.10 0.42
C ALA A 117 -11.91 -5.59 1.51
N SER A 118 -11.78 -5.04 2.72
CA SER A 118 -12.81 -5.24 3.75
C SER A 118 -14.17 -4.65 3.30
N ASN A 119 -15.26 -5.06 3.93
CA ASN A 119 -16.58 -4.55 3.56
C ASN A 119 -16.68 -3.02 3.63
N PRO A 120 -16.24 -2.31 4.71
CA PRO A 120 -16.20 -0.85 4.69
C PRO A 120 -15.20 -0.30 3.67
N GLY A 121 -14.08 -0.99 3.44
CA GLY A 121 -13.10 -0.60 2.42
C GLY A 121 -13.67 -0.61 1.01
N ALA A 122 -14.49 -1.62 0.67
CA ALA A 122 -15.15 -1.70 -0.62
C ALA A 122 -16.15 -0.54 -0.85
N GLN A 123 -16.90 -0.16 0.18
CA GLN A 123 -17.81 0.98 0.12
C GLN A 123 -17.06 2.29 -0.13
N VAL A 124 -16.03 2.56 0.66
CA VAL A 124 -15.20 3.78 0.49
C VAL A 124 -14.48 3.79 -0.87
N LEU A 125 -14.03 2.63 -1.37
CA LEU A 125 -13.47 2.51 -2.73
C LEU A 125 -14.48 2.93 -3.78
N ALA A 126 -15.71 2.41 -3.73
CA ALA A 126 -16.75 2.77 -4.69
C ALA A 126 -17.08 4.27 -4.64
N GLU A 127 -17.23 4.85 -3.45
CA GLU A 127 -17.50 6.28 -3.28
C GLU A 127 -16.38 7.17 -3.82
N LEU A 128 -15.11 6.83 -3.56
CA LEU A 128 -13.98 7.63 -3.99
C LEU A 128 -13.56 7.39 -5.44
N TRP A 129 -13.96 6.26 -6.03
CA TRP A 129 -13.54 5.91 -7.38
C TRP A 129 -14.09 6.87 -8.42
N ASP A 130 -15.34 7.27 -8.29
CA ASP A 130 -16.00 8.17 -9.22
C ASP A 130 -15.68 9.65 -8.95
N GLN A 131 -15.08 9.97 -7.78
CA GLN A 131 -14.70 11.33 -7.46
C GLN A 131 -13.52 11.79 -8.34
N GLN A 132 -13.79 12.75 -9.23
CA GLN A 132 -12.75 13.46 -9.94
C GLN A 132 -12.17 14.52 -9.00
N ARG A 133 -10.95 14.33 -8.50
CA ARG A 133 -10.22 15.40 -7.81
C ARG A 133 -9.38 16.16 -8.82
N PRO A 134 -9.49 17.51 -8.88
CA PRO A 134 -8.51 18.32 -9.58
C PRO A 134 -7.13 18.06 -8.96
N GLY A 135 -6.12 17.90 -9.81
CA GLY A 135 -4.73 17.81 -9.35
C GLY A 135 -4.33 19.07 -8.56
N PRO A 136 -3.28 19.03 -7.73
CA PRO A 136 -2.77 20.19 -7.00
C PRO A 136 -2.11 21.16 -7.96
N GLY A 137 -2.89 21.97 -8.66
CA GLY A 137 -2.40 22.93 -9.67
C GLY A 137 -3.47 23.61 -10.47
N GLY A 138 -4.74 23.23 -10.34
CA GLY A 138 -5.87 24.03 -10.84
C GLY A 138 -6.03 24.12 -12.36
N GLU A 139 -5.19 23.52 -13.17
CA GLU A 139 -5.42 23.41 -14.60
C GLU A 139 -6.28 22.17 -14.87
N ALA A 140 -7.47 22.40 -15.41
CA ALA A 140 -8.35 21.37 -15.93
C ALA A 140 -7.72 20.78 -17.20
N ALA A 141 -6.76 19.87 -17.02
CA ALA A 141 -6.49 18.89 -18.06
C ALA A 141 -7.80 18.13 -18.30
N SER A 142 -8.18 17.97 -19.55
CA SER A 142 -9.33 17.14 -19.92
C SER A 142 -9.27 15.84 -19.12
N PRO A 143 -10.35 15.44 -18.43
CA PRO A 143 -10.30 14.23 -17.61
C PRO A 143 -9.83 13.08 -18.50
N PRO A 144 -8.83 12.30 -18.07
CA PRO A 144 -8.52 11.05 -18.76
C PRO A 144 -9.78 10.19 -18.79
N ASP A 145 -9.91 9.37 -19.82
CA ASP A 145 -11.04 8.45 -19.92
C ASP A 145 -11.32 7.77 -18.57
N PRO A 146 -12.58 7.68 -18.15
CA PRO A 146 -12.92 7.14 -16.84
C PRO A 146 -12.43 5.70 -16.72
N VAL A 147 -11.51 5.46 -15.81
CA VAL A 147 -11.04 4.10 -15.48
C VAL A 147 -12.17 3.38 -14.75
N PRO A 148 -12.73 2.27 -15.29
CA PRO A 148 -13.78 1.54 -14.62
C PRO A 148 -13.29 0.98 -13.28
N LEU A 149 -14.17 0.93 -12.29
CA LEU A 149 -13.86 0.30 -11.01
C LEU A 149 -13.64 -1.20 -11.23
N PRO A 150 -12.48 -1.76 -10.88
CA PRO A 150 -12.26 -3.20 -10.96
C PRO A 150 -13.23 -3.99 -10.08
N THR A 151 -13.39 -5.28 -10.38
CA THR A 151 -14.10 -6.18 -9.47
C THR A 151 -13.51 -6.13 -8.07
N ILE A 152 -14.36 -6.04 -7.04
CA ILE A 152 -13.94 -6.05 -5.65
C ILE A 152 -14.36 -7.37 -5.00
N GLU A 153 -13.39 -8.16 -4.57
CA GLU A 153 -13.60 -9.28 -3.66
C GLU A 153 -13.70 -8.77 -2.22
N VAL A 154 -14.88 -8.92 -1.59
CA VAL A 154 -15.13 -8.37 -0.26
C VAL A 154 -14.76 -9.38 0.83
N VAL A 155 -13.88 -8.98 1.73
CA VAL A 155 -13.52 -9.73 2.94
C VAL A 155 -14.39 -9.24 4.11
N LYS A 156 -15.36 -10.06 4.52
CA LYS A 156 -16.31 -9.72 5.59
C LYS A 156 -15.82 -10.13 6.98
N GLN A 157 -15.02 -11.18 7.05
CA GLN A 157 -14.45 -11.74 8.26
C GLN A 157 -13.07 -12.31 7.96
N GLU A 158 -12.37 -12.78 8.97
CA GLU A 158 -11.12 -13.50 8.78
C GLU A 158 -11.27 -14.60 7.72
N THR A 159 -10.37 -14.59 6.75
CA THR A 159 -10.42 -15.51 5.62
C THR A 159 -9.01 -15.89 5.20
N SER A 160 -8.72 -17.19 5.18
CA SER A 160 -7.44 -17.73 4.68
C SER A 160 -7.58 -18.21 3.24
N ARG A 161 -6.53 -17.99 2.44
CA ARG A 161 -6.44 -18.40 1.04
C ARG A 161 -5.06 -19.00 0.77
N THR A 162 -5.02 -20.17 0.16
CA THR A 162 -3.77 -20.73 -0.36
C THR A 162 -3.48 -20.08 -1.72
N LEU A 163 -2.30 -19.51 -1.87
CA LEU A 163 -1.81 -18.95 -3.12
C LEU A 163 -1.18 -20.05 -3.99
N ALA A 164 -0.95 -19.74 -5.26
CA ALA A 164 -0.48 -20.72 -6.25
C ALA A 164 0.92 -21.31 -5.96
N ASP A 165 1.74 -20.59 -5.21
CA ASP A 165 3.08 -21.00 -4.78
C ASP A 165 3.11 -21.74 -3.43
N GLY A 166 1.93 -22.00 -2.84
CA GLY A 166 1.78 -22.68 -1.56
C GLY A 166 1.76 -21.77 -0.33
N HIS A 167 2.00 -20.46 -0.48
CA HIS A 167 1.81 -19.51 0.62
C HIS A 167 0.35 -19.50 1.09
N VAL A 168 0.15 -19.38 2.40
CA VAL A 168 -1.19 -19.26 3.00
C VAL A 168 -1.38 -17.86 3.54
N LEU A 169 -2.20 -17.07 2.85
CA LEU A 169 -2.47 -15.68 3.19
C LEU A 169 -3.80 -15.58 3.95
N THR A 170 -3.74 -15.20 5.21
CA THR A 170 -4.92 -14.90 6.03
C THR A 170 -5.17 -13.40 6.03
N LEU A 171 -6.36 -13.00 5.63
CA LEU A 171 -6.83 -11.62 5.58
C LEU A 171 -7.72 -11.34 6.79
N LEU A 172 -7.39 -10.29 7.56
CA LEU A 172 -8.12 -9.93 8.78
C LEU A 172 -8.64 -8.50 8.66
N PRO A 173 -9.96 -8.29 8.61
CA PRO A 173 -10.55 -6.94 8.73
C PRO A 173 -10.19 -6.33 10.09
N THR A 174 -9.62 -5.12 10.05
CA THR A 174 -9.17 -4.39 11.24
C THR A 174 -9.67 -2.94 11.18
N PRO A 175 -11.01 -2.73 11.19
CA PRO A 175 -11.57 -1.39 11.10
C PRO A 175 -11.22 -0.56 12.32
N THR A 176 -10.87 0.71 12.08
CA THR A 176 -10.68 1.71 13.13
C THR A 176 -11.43 2.98 12.73
N PRO A 177 -11.72 3.90 13.66
CA PRO A 177 -12.38 5.16 13.33
C PRO A 177 -11.67 5.96 12.22
N ARG A 178 -10.33 5.94 12.21
CA ARG A 178 -9.52 6.63 11.20
C ARG A 178 -9.39 5.86 9.89
N TRP A 179 -9.38 4.54 9.96
CA TRP A 179 -9.27 3.65 8.79
C TRP A 179 -10.37 2.59 8.82
N PRO A 180 -11.62 2.97 8.51
CA PRO A 180 -12.77 2.06 8.58
C PRO A 180 -12.63 0.86 7.64
N GLY A 181 -11.90 1.04 6.54
CA GLY A 181 -11.60 -0.03 5.58
C GLY A 181 -10.35 -0.83 5.89
N GLY A 182 -9.83 -0.80 7.13
CA GLY A 182 -8.63 -1.52 7.53
C GLY A 182 -8.68 -3.01 7.20
N LEU A 183 -7.60 -3.52 6.58
CA LEU A 183 -7.42 -4.93 6.26
C LEU A 183 -5.94 -5.26 6.38
N ILE A 184 -5.57 -6.15 7.28
CA ILE A 184 -4.20 -6.66 7.42
C ILE A 184 -4.10 -8.05 6.80
N ALA A 185 -2.88 -8.48 6.50
CA ALA A 185 -2.62 -9.78 5.95
C ALA A 185 -1.51 -10.49 6.76
N PHE A 186 -1.71 -11.77 7.02
CA PHE A 186 -0.74 -12.63 7.69
C PHE A 186 -0.39 -13.79 6.76
N GLU A 187 0.89 -13.97 6.50
CA GLU A 187 1.39 -15.11 5.75
C GLU A 187 1.87 -16.18 6.72
N ALA A 188 1.21 -17.33 6.71
CA ALA A 188 1.36 -18.34 7.76
C ALA A 188 2.64 -19.16 7.63
N THR A 189 3.18 -19.34 6.42
CA THR A 189 4.37 -20.19 6.18
C THR A 189 5.64 -19.55 6.76
N THR A 190 5.77 -18.22 6.61
CA THR A 190 6.92 -17.45 7.10
C THR A 190 6.67 -16.76 8.43
N GLY A 191 5.40 -16.68 8.85
CA GLY A 191 4.99 -15.91 10.02
C GLY A 191 5.00 -14.39 9.78
N LEU A 192 4.96 -13.93 8.52
CA LEU A 192 5.03 -12.52 8.17
C LEU A 192 3.67 -11.82 8.35
N LEU A 193 3.62 -10.83 9.23
CA LEU A 193 2.46 -9.95 9.42
C LEU A 193 2.63 -8.65 8.62
N MET A 194 1.80 -8.47 7.61
CA MET A 194 1.68 -7.23 6.84
C MET A 194 0.62 -6.33 7.50
N SER A 195 1.03 -5.61 8.55
CA SER A 195 0.13 -4.91 9.46
C SER A 195 -0.39 -3.56 8.94
N GLY A 196 0.16 -3.05 7.85
CA GLY A 196 -0.26 -1.77 7.27
C GLY A 196 0.00 -0.59 8.19
N LYS A 197 -1.03 -0.10 8.85
CA LYS A 197 -0.96 1.06 9.76
C LYS A 197 -0.64 0.70 11.21
N PHE A 198 -0.80 -0.55 11.59
CA PHE A 198 -0.47 -0.99 12.95
C PHE A 198 1.04 -1.22 13.11
N PHE A 199 1.55 -0.94 14.30
CA PHE A 199 2.98 -1.13 14.67
C PHE A 199 3.96 -0.38 13.77
N ALA A 200 3.52 0.70 13.12
CA ALA A 200 4.33 1.46 12.20
C ALA A 200 5.19 2.53 12.91
N ALA A 201 6.20 3.01 12.19
CA ALA A 201 6.93 4.22 12.48
C ALA A 201 7.21 4.95 11.18
N HIS A 202 7.36 6.28 11.22
CA HIS A 202 7.78 7.06 10.07
C HIS A 202 9.29 7.27 10.10
N LEU A 203 9.98 6.43 9.37
CA LEU A 203 11.42 6.51 9.15
C LEU A 203 11.77 6.01 7.75
N CYS A 204 12.85 6.50 7.18
CA CYS A 204 13.34 6.05 5.89
C CYS A 204 14.60 5.22 6.08
N THR A 205 14.53 3.94 5.74
CA THR A 205 15.65 3.00 5.77
C THR A 205 15.55 2.01 4.62
N GLU A 206 16.69 1.60 4.08
CA GLU A 206 16.78 0.58 3.03
C GLU A 206 16.67 -0.83 3.60
N ASP A 207 17.07 -1.02 4.85
CA ASP A 207 17.05 -2.32 5.50
C ASP A 207 15.60 -2.80 5.72
N PHE A 208 15.33 -4.05 5.35
CA PHE A 208 14.04 -4.69 5.61
C PHE A 208 13.92 -5.07 7.09
N ALA A 209 14.96 -5.67 7.64
CA ALA A 209 15.03 -6.03 9.05
C ALA A 209 15.58 -4.88 9.88
N GLU A 210 14.98 -4.66 11.03
CA GLU A 210 15.42 -3.64 11.96
C GLU A 210 16.55 -4.19 12.86
N ALA A 211 17.77 -3.77 12.58
CA ALA A 211 18.95 -4.23 13.30
C ALA A 211 19.00 -3.71 14.75
N ASN A 212 18.42 -2.55 15.03
CA ASN A 212 18.45 -1.92 16.36
C ASN A 212 17.08 -1.32 16.73
N ARG A 213 16.29 -2.07 17.50
CA ARG A 213 14.96 -1.65 17.96
C ARG A 213 15.00 -0.39 18.82
N THR A 214 16.06 -0.18 19.59
CA THR A 214 16.18 0.96 20.50
C THR A 214 16.27 2.27 19.74
N SER A 215 16.91 2.29 18.56
CA SER A 215 17.06 3.50 17.75
C SER A 215 15.73 3.99 17.12
N THR A 216 14.70 3.17 17.11
CA THR A 216 13.39 3.46 16.47
C THR A 216 12.25 3.51 17.49
N GLU A 217 12.52 3.34 18.77
CA GLU A 217 11.50 3.33 19.82
C GLU A 217 10.78 4.68 19.91
N GLU A 218 11.49 5.78 19.83
CA GLU A 218 10.92 7.12 19.85
C GLU A 218 9.99 7.36 18.64
N ASP A 219 10.41 6.95 17.44
CA ASP A 219 9.59 7.07 16.21
C ASP A 219 8.31 6.26 16.31
N ARG A 220 8.37 5.06 16.90
CA ARG A 220 7.20 4.20 17.11
C ARG A 220 6.27 4.80 18.14
N ARG A 221 6.81 5.28 19.26
CA ARG A 221 6.05 5.94 20.30
C ARG A 221 5.35 7.18 19.77
N TYR A 222 6.08 8.01 19.03
CA TYR A 222 5.52 9.20 18.41
C TYR A 222 4.39 8.86 17.41
N TYR A 223 4.58 7.85 16.58
CA TYR A 223 3.54 7.37 15.68
C TYR A 223 2.31 6.90 16.46
N TYR A 224 2.52 6.10 17.52
CA TYR A 224 1.44 5.61 18.36
C TYR A 224 0.67 6.77 19.01
N ASP A 225 1.36 7.69 19.66
CA ASP A 225 0.76 8.80 20.39
C ASP A 225 -0.05 9.73 19.47
N CYS A 226 0.44 9.98 18.24
CA CYS A 226 -0.22 10.86 17.28
C CYS A 226 -1.37 10.20 16.53
N LEU A 227 -1.26 8.92 16.19
CA LEU A 227 -2.18 8.28 15.25
C LEU A 227 -3.04 7.18 15.87
N MET A 228 -2.51 6.41 16.81
CA MET A 228 -3.20 5.24 17.36
C MET A 228 -3.89 5.54 18.70
N ALA A 229 -3.20 6.20 19.61
CA ALA A 229 -3.74 6.51 20.94
C ALA A 229 -5.07 7.31 20.91
N PRO A 230 -5.27 8.28 20.00
CA PRO A 230 -6.55 9.00 19.90
C PRO A 230 -7.74 8.11 19.52
N MET A 231 -7.50 6.92 18.96
CA MET A 231 -8.53 5.95 18.57
C MET A 231 -8.83 4.90 19.63
N ALA A 232 -8.05 4.86 20.70
CA ALA A 232 -8.16 3.86 21.77
C ALA A 232 -9.24 4.16 22.83
N ARG A 233 -10.12 5.15 22.57
CA ARG A 233 -11.19 5.56 23.48
C ARG A 233 -12.53 4.99 23.07
#